data_34da27537d06b5086c93389fc42d05bc
#
_entry.id   34da27537d06b5086c93389fc42d05bc
#
_cell.length_a   1.000
_cell.length_b   1.000
_cell.length_c   1.000
_cell.angle_alpha   90.00
_cell.angle_beta   90.00
_cell.angle_gamma   90.00
#
_symmetry.space_group_name_H-M   'P 1'
#
loop_
_entity.id
_entity.type
_entity.pdbx_description
1 polymer ?
#
loop_
_entity_poly.entity_id
_entity_poly.type
_entity_poly.pdbx_seq_one_letter_code
_entity_poly.pdbx_strand_id
1 'polypeptide(L)'
;MNTVHYKLTGVKGQRAPVPKQVIDKENLIDEAYAIASREGICALSVRKLAAACGIAVGSVYVYFPAKGDLTAAVLKRFFAQALFEECCSIREGERFTSYARRFRDALSGAVAAMDIDWFAQMRRLPDSERSALETTRAPMMAHMEQGLGRVLEADRAVDRARLVGALRPEDLCRFTLRTVFASLMEGSDCETLFALLDAALYADAPSTDSGTTLRRNE
;
A
#
# COMPACT_ATOMS: atom_id res chain seq x y z
N MET A 1 59.22 41.89 47.08
CA MET A 1 58.82 40.54 46.67
C MET A 1 57.30 40.48 46.82
N ASN A 2 56.58 40.74 45.66
CA ASN A 2 55.11 40.72 45.59
C ASN A 2 54.69 39.48 44.77
N THR A 3 54.10 38.50 45.49
CA THR A 3 53.57 37.31 44.85
C THR A 3 52.11 37.58 44.51
N VAL A 4 51.85 37.65 43.22
CA VAL A 4 50.48 37.82 42.69
C VAL A 4 49.87 36.44 42.53
N HIS A 5 48.76 36.17 43.27
CA HIS A 5 47.95 34.97 43.10
C HIS A 5 46.89 35.16 42.00
N TYR A 6 47.03 34.42 40.88
CA TYR A 6 45.98 34.31 39.90
C TYR A 6 44.90 33.28 40.34
N LYS A 7 43.70 33.78 40.62
CA LYS A 7 42.50 32.94 40.76
C LYS A 7 42.03 32.53 39.36
N LEU A 8 42.14 31.25 39.04
CA LEU A 8 41.46 30.65 37.90
C LEU A 8 39.96 30.54 38.18
N THR A 9 39.17 31.44 37.63
CA THR A 9 37.73 31.33 37.58
C THR A 9 37.35 30.32 36.46
N GLY A 10 36.78 29.18 36.87
CA GLY A 10 36.29 28.14 36.00
C GLY A 10 35.12 28.67 35.11
N VAL A 11 35.38 28.75 33.82
CA VAL A 11 34.33 29.01 32.83
C VAL A 11 33.49 27.73 32.73
N LYS A 12 32.30 27.73 33.28
CA LYS A 12 31.27 26.71 33.00
C LYS A 12 30.93 26.81 31.51
N GLY A 13 31.39 25.83 30.71
CA GLY A 13 31.04 25.72 29.32
C GLY A 13 29.50 25.64 29.17
N GLN A 14 28.89 26.72 28.72
CA GLN A 14 27.51 26.69 28.20
C GLN A 14 27.51 25.82 26.95
N ARG A 15 26.95 24.63 27.06
CA ARG A 15 26.57 23.87 25.85
C ARG A 15 25.60 24.72 25.07
N ALA A 16 26.00 25.10 23.86
CA ALA A 16 25.11 25.73 22.89
C ALA A 16 23.83 24.89 22.76
N PRO A 17 22.64 25.51 22.73
CA PRO A 17 21.42 24.75 22.50
C PRO A 17 21.52 24.07 21.16
N VAL A 18 21.48 22.74 21.13
CA VAL A 18 21.34 21.94 19.92
C VAL A 18 20.07 22.43 19.23
N PRO A 19 20.10 22.82 17.93
CA PRO A 19 18.90 23.24 17.24
C PRO A 19 17.84 22.17 17.42
N LYS A 20 16.66 22.57 17.86
CA LYS A 20 15.51 21.68 17.99
C LYS A 20 15.18 21.21 16.57
N GLN A 21 15.63 20.02 16.22
CA GLN A 21 15.34 19.43 14.91
C GLN A 21 13.82 19.36 14.82
N VAL A 22 13.23 20.11 13.91
CA VAL A 22 11.80 20.05 13.65
C VAL A 22 11.55 18.67 13.05
N ILE A 23 10.97 17.80 13.86
CA ILE A 23 10.63 16.44 13.44
C ILE A 23 9.38 16.57 12.58
N ASP A 24 9.51 16.26 11.31
CA ASP A 24 8.39 16.16 10.39
C ASP A 24 7.86 14.72 10.40
N LYS A 25 6.54 14.58 10.52
CA LYS A 25 5.85 13.28 10.51
C LYS A 25 6.10 12.51 9.23
N GLU A 26 6.12 13.20 8.09
CA GLU A 26 6.35 12.57 6.78
C GLU A 26 7.78 12.00 6.69
N ASN A 27 8.78 12.71 7.19
CA ASN A 27 10.16 12.19 7.26
C ASN A 27 10.25 10.93 8.14
N LEU A 28 9.49 10.88 9.25
CA LEU A 28 9.42 9.68 10.09
C LEU A 28 8.78 8.51 9.35
N ILE A 29 7.73 8.76 8.57
CA ILE A 29 7.07 7.74 7.76
C ILE A 29 8.02 7.22 6.66
N ASP A 30 8.73 8.11 5.98
CA ASP A 30 9.68 7.75 4.93
C ASP A 30 10.83 6.88 5.49
N GLU A 31 11.41 7.25 6.62
CA GLU A 31 12.45 6.43 7.25
C GLU A 31 11.90 5.08 7.75
N ALA A 32 10.70 5.08 8.34
CA ALA A 32 10.04 3.85 8.75
C ALA A 32 9.74 2.93 7.57
N TYR A 33 9.32 3.49 6.43
CA TYR A 33 9.10 2.78 5.19
C TYR A 33 10.41 2.18 4.66
N ALA A 34 11.50 2.97 4.66
CA ALA A 34 12.82 2.49 4.25
C ALA A 34 13.34 1.34 5.12
N ILE A 35 13.13 1.40 6.44
CA ILE A 35 13.45 0.30 7.37
C ILE A 35 12.62 -0.94 7.03
N ALA A 36 11.31 -0.77 6.87
CA ALA A 36 10.41 -1.89 6.59
C ALA A 36 10.68 -2.54 5.23
N SER A 37 11.06 -1.77 4.21
CA SER A 37 11.41 -2.29 2.88
C SER A 37 12.67 -3.17 2.89
N ARG A 38 13.67 -2.79 3.71
CA ARG A 38 14.93 -3.54 3.82
C ARG A 38 14.86 -4.74 4.76
N GLU A 39 14.17 -4.58 5.90
CA GLU A 39 14.25 -5.54 7.01
C GLU A 39 12.92 -6.21 7.32
N GLY A 40 11.87 -5.76 6.66
CA GLY A 40 10.52 -6.25 6.84
C GLY A 40 9.71 -5.50 7.89
N ILE A 41 8.40 -5.59 7.75
CA ILE A 41 7.45 -4.87 8.60
C ILE A 41 7.49 -5.35 10.06
N CYS A 42 7.82 -6.63 10.29
CA CYS A 42 7.96 -7.19 11.64
C CYS A 42 9.18 -6.63 12.38
N ALA A 43 10.24 -6.25 11.66
CA ALA A 43 11.45 -5.66 12.23
C ALA A 43 11.27 -4.18 12.63
N LEU A 44 10.19 -3.54 12.16
CA LEU A 44 9.89 -2.15 12.48
C LEU A 44 9.55 -2.00 13.97
N SER A 45 10.15 -1.00 14.62
CA SER A 45 9.84 -0.63 15.98
C SER A 45 10.06 0.86 16.21
N VAL A 46 9.35 1.43 17.19
CA VAL A 46 9.51 2.84 17.60
C VAL A 46 10.95 3.14 17.99
N ARG A 47 11.62 2.21 18.68
CA ARG A 47 13.03 2.38 19.10
C ARG A 47 13.98 2.39 17.92
N LYS A 48 13.77 1.50 16.94
CA LYS A 48 14.59 1.43 15.73
C LYS A 48 14.44 2.70 14.89
N LEU A 49 13.21 3.18 14.70
CA LEU A 49 12.93 4.44 14.02
C LEU A 49 13.58 5.63 14.73
N ALA A 50 13.44 5.72 16.04
CA ALA A 50 14.07 6.78 16.84
C ALA A 50 15.60 6.80 16.68
N ALA A 51 16.22 5.61 16.70
CA ALA A 51 17.66 5.47 16.48
C ALA A 51 18.09 5.87 15.08
N ALA A 52 17.35 5.45 14.05
CA ALA A 52 17.64 5.80 12.65
C ALA A 52 17.51 7.31 12.40
N CYS A 53 16.52 7.96 13.01
CA CYS A 53 16.32 9.42 12.89
C CYS A 53 17.18 10.25 13.86
N GLY A 54 17.95 9.63 14.77
CA GLY A 54 18.78 10.34 15.75
C GLY A 54 17.96 11.14 16.78
N ILE A 55 16.74 10.70 17.12
CA ILE A 55 15.81 11.39 18.02
C ILE A 55 15.46 10.55 19.25
N ALA A 56 14.87 11.20 20.25
CA ALA A 56 14.40 10.49 21.45
C ALA A 56 13.18 9.62 21.11
N VAL A 57 13.09 8.42 21.71
CA VAL A 57 11.96 7.50 21.56
C VAL A 57 10.62 8.16 21.89
N GLY A 58 10.60 9.01 22.95
CA GLY A 58 9.40 9.79 23.31
C GLY A 58 8.90 10.72 22.21
N SER A 59 9.79 11.24 21.37
CA SER A 59 9.41 12.09 20.24
C SER A 59 8.64 11.30 19.16
N VAL A 60 8.98 10.04 18.94
CA VAL A 60 8.25 9.18 17.99
C VAL A 60 6.86 8.84 18.53
N TYR A 61 6.73 8.61 19.85
CA TYR A 61 5.42 8.33 20.47
C TYR A 61 4.42 9.48 20.37
N VAL A 62 4.88 10.74 20.20
CA VAL A 62 4.00 11.88 19.93
C VAL A 62 3.23 11.71 18.61
N TYR A 63 3.86 11.10 17.61
CA TYR A 63 3.26 10.89 16.28
C TYR A 63 2.61 9.50 16.12
N PHE A 64 3.16 8.51 16.80
CA PHE A 64 2.73 7.10 16.73
C PHE A 64 2.60 6.53 18.14
N PRO A 65 1.44 6.71 18.80
CA PRO A 65 1.20 6.26 20.18
C PRO A 65 1.41 4.76 20.38
N ALA A 66 1.20 3.96 19.35
CA ALA A 66 1.44 2.52 19.36
C ALA A 66 2.26 2.07 18.13
N LYS A 67 2.89 0.90 18.22
CA LYS A 67 3.58 0.29 17.07
C LYS A 67 2.63 0.05 15.91
N GLY A 68 1.37 -0.31 16.19
CA GLY A 68 0.34 -0.49 15.18
C GLY A 68 0.10 0.76 14.34
N ASP A 69 0.12 1.96 14.94
CA ASP A 69 -0.05 3.22 14.22
C ASP A 69 1.11 3.48 13.25
N LEU A 70 2.34 3.16 13.68
CA LEU A 70 3.52 3.24 12.83
C LEU A 70 3.44 2.26 11.67
N THR A 71 3.06 1.01 11.93
CA THR A 71 2.87 -0.03 10.92
C THR A 71 1.79 0.38 9.91
N ALA A 72 0.67 0.92 10.38
CA ALA A 72 -0.41 1.42 9.54
C ALA A 72 0.03 2.59 8.64
N ALA A 73 0.83 3.52 9.16
CA ALA A 73 1.37 4.64 8.38
C ALA A 73 2.31 4.15 7.26
N VAL A 74 3.16 3.17 7.55
CA VAL A 74 4.07 2.55 6.56
C VAL A 74 3.28 1.84 5.46
N LEU A 75 2.24 1.08 5.81
CA LEU A 75 1.39 0.43 4.81
C LEU A 75 0.64 1.43 3.95
N LYS A 76 0.11 2.51 4.54
CA LYS A 76 -0.51 3.60 3.78
C LYS A 76 0.47 4.21 2.78
N ARG A 77 1.73 4.44 3.18
CA ARG A 77 2.79 4.94 2.31
C ARG A 77 3.08 3.98 1.16
N PHE A 78 3.19 2.68 1.45
CA PHE A 78 3.37 1.63 0.44
C PHE A 78 2.28 1.69 -0.64
N PHE A 79 1.00 1.64 -0.24
CA PHE A 79 -0.10 1.67 -1.20
C PHE A 79 -0.18 3.00 -1.97
N ALA A 80 0.13 4.13 -1.32
CA ALA A 80 0.18 5.41 -2.00
C ALA A 80 1.25 5.41 -3.10
N GLN A 81 2.44 4.90 -2.84
CA GLN A 81 3.52 4.81 -3.83
C GLN A 81 3.21 3.79 -4.92
N ALA A 82 2.77 2.59 -4.55
CA ALA A 82 2.47 1.51 -5.48
C ALA A 82 1.40 1.88 -6.53
N LEU A 83 0.44 2.72 -6.14
CA LEU A 83 -0.72 3.05 -6.97
C LEU A 83 -0.66 4.44 -7.60
N PHE A 84 0.31 5.28 -7.19
CA PHE A 84 0.30 6.70 -7.58
C PHE A 84 0.45 6.90 -9.08
N GLU A 85 1.44 6.29 -9.70
CA GLU A 85 1.73 6.51 -11.12
C GLU A 85 0.75 5.78 -12.05
N GLU A 86 0.41 4.55 -11.71
CA GLU A 86 -0.35 3.66 -12.60
C GLU A 86 -1.87 3.78 -12.46
N CYS A 87 -2.36 4.16 -11.27
CA CYS A 87 -3.79 4.08 -10.95
C CYS A 87 -4.45 5.43 -10.67
N CYS A 88 -3.71 6.55 -10.64
CA CYS A 88 -4.28 7.87 -10.45
C CYS A 88 -4.96 8.45 -11.70
N SER A 89 -4.74 7.87 -12.88
CA SER A 89 -5.33 8.31 -14.15
C SER A 89 -6.15 7.22 -14.81
N ILE A 90 -7.35 7.57 -15.22
CA ILE A 90 -8.18 6.75 -16.12
C ILE A 90 -7.74 7.13 -17.55
N ARG A 91 -7.33 6.14 -18.33
CA ARG A 91 -6.93 6.36 -19.72
C ARG A 91 -8.19 6.47 -20.59
N GLU A 92 -8.18 7.35 -21.57
CA GLU A 92 -9.32 7.51 -22.47
C GLU A 92 -9.64 6.19 -23.20
N GLY A 93 -10.91 5.76 -23.13
CA GLY A 93 -11.35 4.49 -23.71
C GLY A 93 -10.85 3.23 -22.99
N GLU A 94 -10.24 3.36 -21.81
CA GLU A 94 -9.78 2.21 -21.04
C GLU A 94 -10.96 1.38 -20.53
N ARG A 95 -10.94 0.07 -20.83
CA ARG A 95 -11.90 -0.88 -20.26
C ARG A 95 -11.65 -1.11 -18.78
N PHE A 96 -12.71 -1.31 -18.01
CA PHE A 96 -12.62 -1.63 -16.57
C PHE A 96 -11.70 -2.82 -16.29
N THR A 97 -11.79 -3.89 -17.10
CA THR A 97 -10.93 -5.07 -16.95
C THR A 97 -9.46 -4.75 -17.22
N SER A 98 -9.16 -3.89 -18.20
CA SER A 98 -7.79 -3.45 -18.49
C SER A 98 -7.21 -2.63 -17.34
N TYR A 99 -8.03 -1.74 -16.77
CA TYR A 99 -7.64 -1.00 -15.56
C TYR A 99 -7.40 -1.93 -14.37
N ALA A 100 -8.29 -2.91 -14.14
CA ALA A 100 -8.15 -3.88 -13.05
C ALA A 100 -6.86 -4.73 -13.18
N ARG A 101 -6.47 -5.11 -14.41
CA ARG A 101 -5.18 -5.76 -14.70
C ARG A 101 -4.01 -4.85 -14.32
N ARG A 102 -4.02 -3.62 -14.83
CA ARG A 102 -2.97 -2.63 -14.54
C ARG A 102 -2.85 -2.34 -13.05
N PHE A 103 -3.97 -2.23 -12.34
CA PHE A 103 -4.01 -2.07 -10.89
C PHE A 103 -3.36 -3.26 -10.16
N ARG A 104 -3.68 -4.48 -10.55
CA ARG A 104 -3.07 -5.70 -10.00
C ARG A 104 -1.58 -5.76 -10.30
N ASP A 105 -1.17 -5.44 -11.52
CA ASP A 105 0.22 -5.50 -11.95
C ASP A 105 1.09 -4.45 -11.22
N ALA A 106 0.56 -3.25 -10.99
CA ALA A 106 1.21 -2.22 -10.19
C ALA A 106 1.46 -2.68 -8.75
N LEU A 107 0.44 -3.27 -8.11
CA LEU A 107 0.58 -3.83 -6.77
C LEU A 107 1.56 -5.01 -6.74
N SER A 108 1.46 -5.93 -7.70
CA SER A 108 2.36 -7.07 -7.81
C SER A 108 3.81 -6.64 -8.00
N GLY A 109 4.04 -5.66 -8.90
CA GLY A 109 5.36 -5.08 -9.12
C GLY A 109 5.93 -4.40 -7.88
N ALA A 110 5.12 -3.63 -7.17
CA ALA A 110 5.54 -2.98 -5.94
C ALA A 110 5.91 -3.98 -4.83
N VAL A 111 5.15 -5.08 -4.73
CA VAL A 111 5.48 -6.18 -3.79
C VAL A 111 6.75 -6.91 -4.21
N ALA A 112 6.91 -7.20 -5.51
CA ALA A 112 8.10 -7.88 -6.03
C ALA A 112 9.38 -7.04 -5.89
N ALA A 113 9.25 -5.71 -5.85
CA ALA A 113 10.38 -4.79 -5.63
C ALA A 113 10.84 -4.75 -4.16
N MET A 114 10.13 -5.40 -3.24
CA MET A 114 10.53 -5.50 -1.84
C MET A 114 11.51 -6.65 -1.64
N ASP A 115 12.55 -6.43 -0.84
CA ASP A 115 13.53 -7.46 -0.49
C ASP A 115 12.92 -8.61 0.36
N ILE A 116 11.74 -8.39 0.90
CA ILE A 116 11.10 -9.28 1.88
C ILE A 116 9.61 -9.41 1.60
N ASP A 117 9.08 -10.64 1.69
CA ASP A 117 7.65 -10.91 1.57
C ASP A 117 6.85 -10.26 2.73
N TRP A 118 6.38 -9.05 2.47
CA TRP A 118 5.55 -8.28 3.41
C TRP A 118 4.22 -8.97 3.73
N PHE A 119 3.60 -9.62 2.76
CA PHE A 119 2.32 -10.31 2.96
C PHE A 119 2.47 -11.50 3.90
N ALA A 120 3.55 -12.29 3.75
CA ALA A 120 3.85 -13.35 4.70
C ALA A 120 4.10 -12.81 6.11
N GLN A 121 4.76 -11.66 6.23
CA GLN A 121 4.99 -11.02 7.52
C GLN A 121 3.71 -10.45 8.13
N MET A 122 2.83 -9.82 7.35
CA MET A 122 1.55 -9.32 7.84
C MET A 122 0.67 -10.43 8.43
N ARG A 123 0.70 -11.63 7.87
CA ARG A 123 -0.01 -12.79 8.44
C ARG A 123 0.48 -13.19 9.83
N ARG A 124 1.73 -12.84 10.17
CA ARG A 124 2.38 -13.17 11.44
C ARG A 124 2.32 -12.07 12.49
N LEU A 125 1.69 -10.93 12.16
CA LEU A 125 1.56 -9.82 13.11
C LEU A 125 0.70 -10.23 14.32
N PRO A 126 1.05 -9.76 15.53
CA PRO A 126 0.24 -9.92 16.73
C PRO A 126 -1.16 -9.32 16.56
N ASP A 127 -2.16 -9.85 17.26
CA ASP A 127 -3.54 -9.38 17.15
C ASP A 127 -3.71 -7.90 17.48
N SER A 128 -2.93 -7.36 18.43
CA SER A 128 -2.95 -5.93 18.76
C SER A 128 -2.50 -5.03 17.60
N GLU A 129 -1.48 -5.46 16.83
CA GLU A 129 -1.02 -4.74 15.65
C GLU A 129 -2.00 -4.92 14.49
N ARG A 130 -2.57 -6.11 14.35
CA ARG A 130 -3.59 -6.42 13.35
C ARG A 130 -4.85 -5.59 13.52
N SER A 131 -5.32 -5.37 14.76
CA SER A 131 -6.47 -4.51 15.05
C SER A 131 -6.24 -3.05 14.62
N ALA A 132 -5.05 -2.50 14.88
CA ALA A 132 -4.69 -1.15 14.42
C ALA A 132 -4.68 -1.07 12.87
N LEU A 133 -4.20 -2.12 12.20
CA LEU A 133 -4.23 -2.21 10.74
C LEU A 133 -5.65 -2.25 10.17
N GLU A 134 -6.57 -2.98 10.77
CA GLU A 134 -7.97 -3.02 10.32
C GLU A 134 -8.63 -1.65 10.34
N THR A 135 -8.34 -0.83 11.35
CA THR A 135 -8.85 0.55 11.44
C THR A 135 -8.37 1.42 10.27
N THR A 136 -7.14 1.20 9.79
CA THR A 136 -6.56 1.94 8.65
C THR A 136 -6.99 1.31 7.32
N ARG A 137 -7.13 -0.01 7.27
CA ARG A 137 -7.45 -0.77 6.07
C ARG A 137 -8.85 -0.44 5.52
N ALA A 138 -9.85 -0.34 6.39
CA ALA A 138 -11.22 -0.14 5.94
C ALA A 138 -11.42 1.17 5.15
N PRO A 139 -10.96 2.35 5.60
CA PRO A 139 -11.03 3.58 4.80
C PRO A 139 -10.21 3.49 3.49
N MET A 140 -9.05 2.85 3.52
CA MET A 140 -8.20 2.66 2.34
C MET A 140 -8.90 1.78 1.29
N MET A 141 -9.48 0.65 1.71
CA MET A 141 -10.24 -0.23 0.82
C MET A 141 -11.45 0.49 0.24
N ALA A 142 -12.19 1.26 1.04
CA ALA A 142 -13.32 2.06 0.57
C ALA A 142 -12.89 3.10 -0.48
N HIS A 143 -11.74 3.75 -0.29
CA HIS A 143 -11.19 4.69 -1.26
C HIS A 143 -10.84 4.00 -2.60
N MET A 144 -10.22 2.81 -2.54
CA MET A 144 -9.91 2.01 -3.73
C MET A 144 -11.18 1.52 -4.44
N GLU A 145 -12.20 1.06 -3.68
CA GLU A 145 -13.52 0.69 -4.21
C GLU A 145 -14.17 1.86 -4.95
N GLN A 146 -14.15 3.06 -4.39
CA GLN A 146 -14.64 4.27 -5.06
C GLN A 146 -13.84 4.60 -6.32
N GLY A 147 -12.53 4.41 -6.30
CA GLY A 147 -11.67 4.55 -7.47
C GLY A 147 -12.10 3.63 -8.61
N LEU A 148 -12.25 2.34 -8.31
CA LEU A 148 -12.76 1.35 -9.28
C LEU A 148 -14.17 1.71 -9.80
N GLY A 149 -15.06 2.21 -8.92
CA GLY A 149 -16.39 2.66 -9.32
C GLY A 149 -16.34 3.75 -10.39
N ARG A 150 -15.47 4.76 -10.21
CA ARG A 150 -15.26 5.82 -11.23
C ARG A 150 -14.77 5.27 -12.57
N VAL A 151 -13.88 4.29 -12.54
CA VAL A 151 -13.39 3.63 -13.77
C VAL A 151 -14.52 2.87 -14.45
N LEU A 152 -15.31 2.12 -13.69
CA LEU A 152 -16.47 1.39 -14.22
C LEU A 152 -17.50 2.34 -14.83
N GLU A 153 -17.73 3.50 -14.19
CA GLU A 153 -18.62 4.54 -14.72
C GLU A 153 -18.08 5.21 -15.99
N ALA A 154 -16.77 5.39 -16.11
CA ALA A 154 -16.13 5.99 -17.28
C ALA A 154 -16.06 5.06 -18.48
N ASP A 155 -16.09 3.75 -18.25
CA ASP A 155 -16.03 2.74 -19.32
C ASP A 155 -17.36 2.68 -20.11
N ARG A 156 -17.33 3.22 -21.34
CA ARG A 156 -18.50 3.27 -22.25
C ARG A 156 -18.82 1.93 -22.89
N ALA A 157 -17.92 0.97 -22.88
CA ALA A 157 -18.12 -0.34 -23.46
C ALA A 157 -18.93 -1.28 -22.55
N VAL A 158 -19.10 -0.92 -21.28
CA VAL A 158 -19.86 -1.73 -20.31
C VAL A 158 -21.34 -1.74 -20.64
N ASP A 159 -21.91 -2.92 -20.76
CA ASP A 159 -23.37 -3.10 -20.86
C ASP A 159 -24.03 -2.84 -19.50
N ARG A 160 -24.59 -1.63 -19.35
CA ARG A 160 -25.20 -1.16 -18.10
C ARG A 160 -26.42 -1.99 -17.69
N ALA A 161 -27.11 -2.64 -18.63
CA ALA A 161 -28.24 -3.48 -18.32
C ALA A 161 -27.88 -4.74 -17.52
N ARG A 162 -26.61 -5.14 -17.56
CA ARG A 162 -26.07 -6.27 -16.80
C ARG A 162 -25.70 -5.92 -15.35
N LEU A 163 -25.54 -4.63 -15.05
CA LEU A 163 -25.15 -4.16 -13.69
C LEU A 163 -26.36 -4.13 -12.72
N VAL A 164 -27.00 -5.27 -12.55
CA VAL A 164 -28.20 -5.42 -11.71
C VAL A 164 -28.05 -6.59 -10.72
N GLY A 165 -28.85 -6.59 -9.69
CA GLY A 165 -28.87 -7.67 -8.68
C GLY A 165 -27.50 -7.86 -8.01
N ALA A 166 -26.90 -9.03 -8.15
CA ALA A 166 -25.59 -9.36 -7.59
C ALA A 166 -24.41 -8.69 -8.32
N LEU A 167 -24.63 -8.12 -9.51
CA LEU A 167 -23.61 -7.42 -10.29
C LEU A 167 -23.72 -5.89 -10.16
N ARG A 168 -24.34 -5.38 -9.09
CA ARG A 168 -24.34 -3.93 -8.86
C ARG A 168 -22.90 -3.38 -8.80
N PRO A 169 -22.67 -2.15 -9.31
CA PRO A 169 -21.34 -1.55 -9.41
C PRO A 169 -20.53 -1.66 -8.12
N GLU A 170 -21.14 -1.41 -6.97
CA GLU A 170 -20.47 -1.43 -5.67
C GLU A 170 -20.00 -2.85 -5.29
N ASP A 171 -20.86 -3.86 -5.52
CA ASP A 171 -20.56 -5.25 -5.20
C ASP A 171 -19.52 -5.83 -6.13
N LEU A 172 -19.57 -5.46 -7.43
CA LEU A 172 -18.59 -5.85 -8.43
C LEU A 172 -17.20 -5.25 -8.13
N CYS A 173 -17.12 -3.96 -7.82
CA CYS A 173 -15.87 -3.30 -7.46
C CYS A 173 -15.26 -3.90 -6.19
N ARG A 174 -16.10 -4.15 -5.18
CA ARG A 174 -15.68 -4.81 -3.94
C ARG A 174 -15.17 -6.22 -4.17
N PHE A 175 -15.87 -7.01 -4.99
CA PHE A 175 -15.46 -8.36 -5.36
C PHE A 175 -14.12 -8.34 -6.10
N THR A 176 -13.99 -7.48 -7.12
CA THR A 176 -12.76 -7.32 -7.90
C THR A 176 -11.58 -6.98 -6.98
N LEU A 177 -11.73 -5.97 -6.12
CA LEU A 177 -10.67 -5.53 -5.23
C LEU A 177 -10.24 -6.65 -4.26
N ARG A 178 -11.22 -7.32 -3.63
CA ARG A 178 -10.94 -8.43 -2.70
C ARG A 178 -10.23 -9.60 -3.39
N THR A 179 -10.65 -9.95 -4.60
CA THR A 179 -10.03 -11.05 -5.35
C THR A 179 -8.61 -10.70 -5.77
N VAL A 180 -8.35 -9.48 -6.22
CA VAL A 180 -6.99 -9.00 -6.51
C VAL A 180 -6.10 -9.09 -5.27
N PHE A 181 -6.56 -8.62 -4.11
CA PHE A 181 -5.77 -8.73 -2.88
C PHE A 181 -5.56 -10.17 -2.44
N ALA A 182 -6.56 -11.04 -2.56
CA ALA A 182 -6.43 -12.46 -2.22
C ALA A 182 -5.37 -13.13 -3.11
N SER A 183 -5.42 -12.89 -4.43
CA SER A 183 -4.45 -13.47 -5.36
C SER A 183 -3.01 -13.01 -5.07
N LEU A 184 -2.81 -11.73 -4.71
CA LEU A 184 -1.49 -11.23 -4.29
C LEU A 184 -0.99 -11.93 -3.02
N MET A 185 -1.89 -12.17 -2.05
CA MET A 185 -1.56 -12.87 -0.82
C MET A 185 -1.21 -14.34 -1.03
N GLU A 186 -1.76 -14.96 -2.06
CA GLU A 186 -1.58 -16.38 -2.40
C GLU A 186 -0.49 -16.60 -3.46
N GLY A 187 -0.02 -15.52 -4.10
CA GLY A 187 0.93 -15.59 -5.22
C GLY A 187 0.31 -16.18 -6.48
N SER A 188 -1.04 -16.10 -6.61
CA SER A 188 -1.78 -16.58 -7.78
C SER A 188 -2.02 -15.46 -8.79
N ASP A 189 -2.34 -15.84 -10.04
CA ASP A 189 -2.78 -14.89 -11.05
C ASP A 189 -4.26 -14.54 -10.86
N CYS A 190 -4.72 -13.53 -11.61
CA CYS A 190 -6.12 -13.09 -11.61
C CYS A 190 -6.82 -13.37 -12.97
N GLU A 191 -6.29 -14.25 -13.81
CA GLU A 191 -6.80 -14.42 -15.15
C GLU A 191 -8.26 -14.88 -15.19
N THR A 192 -8.64 -15.79 -14.27
CA THR A 192 -10.04 -16.20 -14.13
C THR A 192 -10.96 -15.02 -13.75
N LEU A 193 -10.52 -14.15 -12.83
CA LEU A 193 -11.26 -12.95 -12.47
C LEU A 193 -11.47 -12.06 -13.70
N PHE A 194 -10.42 -11.80 -14.46
CA PHE A 194 -10.49 -10.91 -15.61
C PHE A 194 -11.37 -11.48 -16.71
N ALA A 195 -11.29 -12.79 -16.97
CA ALA A 195 -12.19 -13.46 -17.91
C ALA A 195 -13.66 -13.38 -17.49
N LEU A 196 -13.95 -13.55 -16.20
CA LEU A 196 -15.30 -13.39 -15.64
C LEU A 196 -15.81 -11.94 -15.77
N LEU A 197 -14.94 -10.95 -15.51
CA LEU A 197 -15.28 -9.53 -15.67
C LEU A 197 -15.58 -9.21 -17.13
N ASP A 198 -14.77 -9.70 -18.08
CA ASP A 198 -15.03 -9.50 -19.51
C ASP A 198 -16.35 -10.11 -19.93
N ALA A 199 -16.65 -11.34 -19.54
CA ALA A 199 -17.91 -12.00 -19.85
C ALA A 199 -19.12 -11.33 -19.20
N ALA A 200 -18.96 -10.78 -17.99
CA ALA A 200 -20.05 -10.14 -17.26
C ALA A 200 -20.35 -8.72 -17.76
N LEU A 201 -19.33 -7.96 -18.17
CA LEU A 201 -19.45 -6.53 -18.46
C LEU A 201 -19.67 -6.21 -19.92
N TYR A 202 -19.18 -7.05 -20.85
CA TYR A 202 -19.18 -6.73 -22.28
C TYR A 202 -19.98 -7.74 -23.08
N ALA A 203 -20.74 -7.23 -24.05
CA ALA A 203 -21.60 -8.06 -24.90
C ALA A 203 -20.82 -8.94 -25.89
N ASP A 204 -19.62 -8.47 -26.27
CA ASP A 204 -18.73 -9.13 -27.23
C ASP A 204 -17.44 -9.62 -26.53
N ALA A 205 -17.56 -10.50 -25.54
CA ALA A 205 -16.40 -11.25 -25.09
C ALA A 205 -15.92 -12.11 -26.29
N PRO A 206 -14.64 -12.04 -26.72
CA PRO A 206 -14.17 -12.85 -27.82
C PRO A 206 -14.40 -14.31 -27.47
N SER A 207 -15.27 -14.98 -28.23
CA SER A 207 -15.40 -16.43 -28.20
C SER A 207 -14.00 -16.96 -28.53
N THR A 208 -13.32 -17.59 -27.59
CA THR A 208 -12.15 -18.42 -27.88
C THR A 208 -12.66 -19.68 -28.59
N ASP A 209 -13.08 -19.48 -29.83
CA ASP A 209 -13.37 -20.59 -30.74
C ASP A 209 -12.01 -21.17 -31.14
N SER A 210 -11.47 -22.04 -30.29
CA SER A 210 -10.39 -22.94 -30.66
C SER A 210 -10.98 -23.97 -31.62
N GLY A 211 -11.03 -23.58 -32.92
CA GLY A 211 -11.40 -24.46 -34.02
C GLY A 211 -10.49 -25.68 -34.06
N THR A 212 -10.82 -26.67 -33.25
CA THR A 212 -10.33 -28.04 -33.44
C THR A 212 -11.09 -28.64 -34.61
N THR A 213 -10.58 -28.37 -35.81
CA THR A 213 -10.99 -29.10 -37.02
C THR A 213 -10.52 -30.55 -36.87
N LEU A 214 -11.39 -31.39 -36.34
CA LEU A 214 -11.22 -32.84 -36.45
C LEU A 214 -11.30 -33.19 -37.94
N ARG A 215 -10.15 -33.36 -38.60
CA ARG A 215 -10.07 -33.99 -39.89
C ARG A 215 -10.54 -35.44 -39.70
N ARG A 216 -11.73 -35.75 -40.17
CA ARG A 216 -12.15 -37.12 -40.47
C ARG A 216 -11.31 -37.59 -41.67
N ASN A 217 -10.46 -38.57 -41.43
CA ASN A 217 -9.89 -39.39 -42.48
C ASN A 217 -10.95 -40.41 -42.88
N GLU A 218 -11.37 -40.36 -44.14
CA GLU A 218 -11.91 -41.48 -44.89
C GLU A 218 -10.74 -42.35 -45.39
#